data_7edb00a1d34364bd2cae002e88236974
#
_entry.id   7edb00a1d34364bd2cae002e88236974
#
_cell.length_a   1.000
_cell.length_b   1.000
_cell.length_c   1.000
_cell.angle_alpha   90.00
_cell.angle_beta   90.00
_cell.angle_gamma   90.00
#
_symmetry.space_group_name_H-M   'P 1'
#
loop_
_entity.id
_entity.type
_entity.pdbx_description
1 polymer ?
#
loop_
_entity_poly.entity_id
_entity_poly.type
_entity_poly.pdbx_seq_one_letter_code
_entity_poly.pdbx_strand_id
1 'polypeptide(L)'
;EVDADELLQVPNKRNGFSHKTLKTEYGPLPLSVLRDRKNTFDPIIVPKHSRSFGKMDEQIIAMYARGMSTRDISFIDNLYGVDISPDYVSKVTDRVLEDVQEWQNRPLASVYPVAFFDALRVKIRSGAAVKNMAVHLGIGVRTDGTREVLGMWIAENEGASFWVTVLGAEGPGVEDILIAVTDGLKGMTEAIEVVYPQ
;
A
#
# COMPACT_ATOMS: atom_id res chain seq x y z
N GLU A 1 11.65 18.66 -48.55
CA GLU A 1 11.97 19.61 -47.45
C GLU A 1 12.25 18.75 -46.21
N VAL A 2 13.52 18.55 -45.90
CA VAL A 2 13.97 17.86 -44.69
C VAL A 2 13.90 18.90 -43.56
N ASP A 3 13.14 18.57 -42.51
CA ASP A 3 12.88 19.47 -41.39
C ASP A 3 14.20 19.89 -40.76
N ALA A 4 14.44 21.22 -40.66
CA ALA A 4 15.68 21.80 -40.17
C ALA A 4 15.99 21.43 -38.70
N ASP A 5 15.01 20.90 -37.96
CA ASP A 5 15.16 20.43 -36.60
C ASP A 5 15.80 19.00 -36.47
N GLU A 6 15.86 18.24 -37.56
CA GLU A 6 16.52 16.93 -37.57
C GLU A 6 18.07 17.02 -37.67
N LEU A 7 18.61 18.15 -38.06
CA LEU A 7 20.04 18.33 -38.32
C LEU A 7 20.85 18.81 -37.08
N LEU A 8 20.24 19.04 -35.93
CA LEU A 8 20.90 19.49 -34.70
C LEU A 8 20.79 18.52 -33.53
N GLN A 9 20.72 17.23 -33.76
CA GLN A 9 20.89 16.25 -32.69
C GLN A 9 22.35 16.21 -32.24
N VAL A 10 22.71 17.16 -31.38
CA VAL A 10 24.00 17.12 -30.68
C VAL A 10 24.04 15.81 -29.89
N PRO A 11 25.01 14.91 -30.22
CA PRO A 11 25.07 13.60 -29.55
C PRO A 11 25.22 13.79 -28.03
N ASN A 12 24.46 13.01 -27.27
CA ASN A 12 24.53 13.06 -25.83
C ASN A 12 25.95 12.70 -25.36
N LYS A 13 26.53 13.49 -24.46
CA LYS A 13 27.90 13.31 -23.97
C LYS A 13 27.92 13.13 -22.46
N ARG A 14 28.92 12.40 -21.95
CA ARG A 14 29.17 12.31 -20.52
C ARG A 14 29.35 13.69 -19.89
N ASN A 15 28.81 13.88 -18.68
CA ASN A 15 28.88 15.11 -17.92
C ASN A 15 29.34 14.84 -16.48
N GLY A 16 30.47 14.13 -16.34
CA GLY A 16 31.07 13.82 -15.06
C GLY A 16 30.27 12.80 -14.24
N PHE A 17 30.40 12.89 -12.93
CA PHE A 17 29.78 12.01 -11.94
C PHE A 17 28.97 12.83 -10.96
N SER A 18 27.89 12.23 -10.44
CA SER A 18 27.25 12.65 -9.20
C SER A 18 27.58 11.68 -8.09
N HIS A 19 27.90 12.21 -6.92
CA HIS A 19 28.17 11.39 -5.75
C HIS A 19 26.91 11.32 -4.91
N LYS A 20 26.53 10.10 -4.50
CA LYS A 20 25.45 9.86 -3.55
C LYS A 20 25.83 8.74 -2.60
N THR A 21 25.31 8.76 -1.39
CA THR A 21 25.45 7.67 -0.44
C THR A 21 24.12 6.91 -0.35
N LEU A 22 24.16 5.61 -0.60
CA LEU A 22 23.01 4.73 -0.40
C LEU A 22 23.03 4.18 1.02
N LYS A 23 21.86 4.05 1.60
CA LYS A 23 21.65 3.31 2.83
C LYS A 23 21.44 1.83 2.47
N THR A 24 22.24 0.95 3.07
CA THR A 24 22.15 -0.50 2.86
C THR A 24 22.08 -1.20 4.21
N GLU A 25 21.66 -2.45 4.21
CA GLU A 25 21.68 -3.33 5.41
C GLU A 25 23.08 -3.53 6.01
N TYR A 26 24.15 -3.23 5.24
CA TYR A 26 25.54 -3.31 5.68
C TYR A 26 26.16 -1.94 6.01
N GLY A 27 25.33 -0.88 6.06
CA GLY A 27 25.77 0.50 6.31
C GLY A 27 25.78 1.40 5.07
N PRO A 28 26.31 2.62 5.19
CA PRO A 28 26.30 3.60 4.12
C PRO A 28 27.29 3.22 2.99
N LEU A 29 26.79 3.13 1.76
CA LEU A 29 27.57 2.83 0.55
C LEU A 29 27.75 4.09 -0.31
N PRO A 30 28.93 4.70 -0.38
CA PRO A 30 29.19 5.83 -1.26
C PRO A 30 29.25 5.36 -2.72
N LEU A 31 28.50 6.02 -3.59
CA LEU A 31 28.46 5.72 -5.02
C LEU A 31 28.79 6.95 -5.86
N SER A 32 29.50 6.70 -6.97
CA SER A 32 29.73 7.65 -8.05
C SER A 32 28.90 7.24 -9.27
N VAL A 33 27.86 7.98 -9.57
CA VAL A 33 26.93 7.69 -10.67
C VAL A 33 27.26 8.58 -11.86
N LEU A 34 27.41 7.97 -13.03
CA LEU A 34 27.63 8.69 -14.28
C LEU A 34 26.47 9.64 -14.59
N ARG A 35 26.81 10.80 -15.15
CA ARG A 35 25.83 11.78 -15.65
C ARG A 35 26.07 12.05 -17.13
N ASP A 36 24.99 12.37 -17.83
CA ASP A 36 25.00 12.83 -19.19
C ASP A 36 24.48 14.29 -19.27
N ARG A 37 24.77 14.97 -20.37
CA ARG A 37 24.36 16.38 -20.54
C ARG A 37 22.85 16.54 -20.69
N LYS A 38 22.17 15.59 -21.34
CA LYS A 38 20.72 15.61 -21.58
C LYS A 38 19.90 15.04 -20.41
N ASN A 39 20.57 14.52 -19.36
CA ASN A 39 19.94 13.87 -18.21
C ASN A 39 19.01 12.71 -18.59
N THR A 40 19.29 12.05 -19.70
CA THR A 40 18.51 10.92 -20.22
C THR A 40 19.02 9.57 -19.74
N PHE A 41 20.30 9.52 -19.25
CA PHE A 41 20.86 8.28 -18.70
C PHE A 41 20.13 7.88 -17.42
N ASP A 42 19.50 6.69 -17.42
CA ASP A 42 18.84 6.10 -16.25
C ASP A 42 19.59 4.85 -15.82
N PRO A 43 20.23 4.84 -14.64
CA PRO A 43 20.97 3.69 -14.14
C PRO A 43 20.01 2.57 -13.74
N ILE A 44 20.18 1.35 -14.29
CA ILE A 44 19.32 0.19 -14.02
C ILE A 44 19.56 -0.37 -12.62
N ILE A 45 20.83 -0.47 -12.16
CA ILE A 45 21.17 -1.11 -10.88
C ILE A 45 20.75 -0.26 -9.68
N VAL A 46 20.91 1.06 -9.79
CA VAL A 46 20.55 2.02 -8.75
C VAL A 46 19.82 3.17 -9.40
N PRO A 47 18.50 3.15 -9.44
CA PRO A 47 17.67 4.18 -10.07
C PRO A 47 18.00 5.60 -9.60
N LYS A 48 17.73 6.59 -10.44
CA LYS A 48 17.82 8.01 -10.05
C LYS A 48 16.96 8.22 -8.79
N HIS A 49 17.45 9.08 -7.91
CA HIS A 49 16.78 9.44 -6.65
C HIS A 49 16.64 8.31 -5.60
N SER A 50 17.05 7.08 -5.90
CA SER A 50 17.11 6.03 -4.89
C SER A 50 18.12 6.40 -3.80
N ARG A 51 17.73 6.29 -2.53
CA ARG A 51 18.56 6.54 -1.35
C ARG A 51 18.84 5.30 -0.53
N SER A 52 18.15 4.19 -0.82
CA SER A 52 18.35 2.88 -0.21
C SER A 52 18.62 1.82 -1.28
N PHE A 53 19.27 0.75 -0.89
CA PHE A 53 19.54 -0.40 -1.73
C PHE A 53 19.44 -1.68 -0.89
N GLY A 54 18.82 -2.72 -1.47
CA GLY A 54 18.58 -3.97 -0.77
C GLY A 54 17.21 -4.01 -0.07
N LYS A 55 17.12 -4.86 0.95
CA LYS A 55 15.86 -5.17 1.67
C LYS A 55 15.50 -4.18 2.78
N MET A 56 16.16 -3.03 2.87
CA MET A 56 15.96 -2.08 3.97
C MET A 56 14.53 -1.55 4.03
N ASP A 57 13.96 -1.16 2.90
CA ASP A 57 12.59 -0.67 2.86
C ASP A 57 11.61 -1.77 3.28
N GLU A 58 11.85 -3.03 2.86
CA GLU A 58 11.06 -4.20 3.28
C GLU A 58 11.17 -4.46 4.79
N GLN A 59 12.35 -4.28 5.38
CA GLN A 59 12.57 -4.42 6.82
C GLN A 59 11.84 -3.33 7.61
N ILE A 60 11.89 -2.08 7.14
CA ILE A 60 11.14 -0.96 7.73
C ILE A 60 9.64 -1.26 7.70
N ILE A 61 9.11 -1.69 6.55
CA ILE A 61 7.70 -2.05 6.40
C ILE A 61 7.33 -3.20 7.34
N ALA A 62 8.18 -4.24 7.43
CA ALA A 62 7.93 -5.39 8.31
C ALA A 62 7.93 -5.01 9.81
N MET A 63 8.80 -4.10 10.23
CA MET A 63 8.81 -3.57 11.60
C MET A 63 7.56 -2.70 11.87
N TYR A 64 7.20 -1.85 10.92
CA TYR A 64 6.01 -1.01 11.03
C TYR A 64 4.72 -1.83 11.08
N ALA A 65 4.60 -2.87 10.26
CA ALA A 65 3.48 -3.81 10.27
C ALA A 65 3.35 -4.59 11.59
N ARG A 66 4.44 -4.72 12.36
CA ARG A 66 4.43 -5.28 13.73
C ARG A 66 4.05 -4.27 14.82
N GLY A 67 3.67 -3.06 14.44
CA GLY A 67 3.20 -2.02 15.35
C GLY A 67 4.30 -1.13 15.94
N MET A 68 5.51 -1.18 15.42
CA MET A 68 6.58 -0.27 15.84
C MET A 68 6.32 1.14 15.31
N SER A 69 6.58 2.15 16.16
CA SER A 69 6.49 3.54 15.72
C SER A 69 7.67 3.91 14.81
N THR A 70 7.51 4.97 14.00
CA THR A 70 8.58 5.49 13.13
C THR A 70 9.84 5.87 13.92
N ARG A 71 9.68 6.30 15.19
CA ARG A 71 10.80 6.62 16.09
C ARG A 71 11.51 5.38 16.59
N ASP A 72 10.76 4.32 16.92
CA ASP A 72 11.34 3.05 17.39
C ASP A 72 12.15 2.39 16.28
N ILE A 73 11.63 2.40 15.05
CA ILE A 73 12.33 1.88 13.87
C ILE A 73 13.61 2.67 13.63
N SER A 74 13.53 4.00 13.63
CA SER A 74 14.69 4.87 13.49
C SER A 74 15.74 4.63 14.58
N PHE A 75 15.32 4.42 15.82
CA PHE A 75 16.22 4.14 16.95
C PHE A 75 16.95 2.80 16.77
N ILE A 76 16.24 1.75 16.37
CA ILE A 76 16.83 0.42 16.14
C ILE A 76 17.84 0.48 14.99
N ASP A 77 17.49 1.10 13.89
CA ASP A 77 18.38 1.21 12.74
C ASP A 77 19.64 2.00 13.06
N ASN A 78 19.52 3.09 13.85
CA ASN A 78 20.66 3.85 14.34
C ASN A 78 21.56 3.02 15.28
N LEU A 79 20.98 2.13 16.09
CA LEU A 79 21.73 1.22 16.96
C LEU A 79 22.61 0.25 16.17
N TYR A 80 22.16 -0.15 14.98
CA TYR A 80 22.93 -0.99 14.06
C TYR A 80 23.80 -0.20 13.07
N GLY A 81 24.01 1.09 13.31
CA GLY A 81 24.89 1.95 12.52
C GLY A 81 24.30 2.43 11.20
N VAL A 82 23.00 2.29 11.02
CA VAL A 82 22.26 2.81 9.85
C VAL A 82 21.57 4.11 10.26
N ASP A 83 22.02 5.24 9.71
CA ASP A 83 21.42 6.55 10.00
C ASP A 83 20.08 6.71 9.25
N ILE A 84 18.98 6.30 9.89
CA ILE A 84 17.61 6.42 9.39
C ILE A 84 16.84 7.42 10.23
N SER A 85 16.30 8.43 9.58
CA SER A 85 15.44 9.41 10.24
C SER A 85 13.99 8.94 10.33
N PRO A 86 13.18 9.35 11.32
CA PRO A 86 11.75 9.08 11.39
C PRO A 86 11.00 9.52 10.11
N ASP A 87 11.44 10.62 9.49
CA ASP A 87 10.86 11.12 8.23
C ASP A 87 11.12 10.17 7.06
N TYR A 88 12.26 9.49 7.06
CA TYR A 88 12.54 8.48 6.04
C TYR A 88 11.64 7.26 6.23
N VAL A 89 11.47 6.80 7.47
CA VAL A 89 10.53 5.70 7.79
C VAL A 89 9.12 6.06 7.34
N SER A 90 8.64 7.27 7.64
CA SER A 90 7.32 7.75 7.19
C SER A 90 7.19 7.69 5.66
N LYS A 91 8.20 8.16 4.92
CA LYS A 91 8.18 8.10 3.45
C LYS A 91 8.17 6.68 2.88
N VAL A 92 8.81 5.74 3.55
CA VAL A 92 8.78 4.32 3.14
C VAL A 92 7.39 3.73 3.40
N THR A 93 6.80 4.01 4.56
CA THR A 93 5.45 3.52 4.91
C THR A 93 4.35 4.18 4.09
N ASP A 94 4.49 5.47 3.74
CA ASP A 94 3.52 6.19 2.92
C ASP A 94 3.39 5.60 1.49
N ARG A 95 4.49 5.07 0.94
CA ARG A 95 4.45 4.37 -0.37
C ARG A 95 3.58 3.12 -0.36
N VAL A 96 3.49 2.43 0.78
CA VAL A 96 2.63 1.25 0.94
C VAL A 96 1.15 1.62 0.88
N LEU A 97 0.78 2.87 1.19
CA LEU A 97 -0.61 3.32 1.10
C LEU A 97 -1.13 3.30 -0.34
N GLU A 98 -0.29 3.61 -1.32
CA GLU A 98 -0.65 3.54 -2.75
C GLU A 98 -0.94 2.08 -3.14
N ASP A 99 -0.05 1.15 -2.75
CA ASP A 99 -0.22 -0.29 -3.00
C ASP A 99 -1.49 -0.84 -2.31
N VAL A 100 -1.77 -0.38 -1.08
CA VAL A 100 -2.98 -0.75 -0.33
C VAL A 100 -4.25 -0.23 -1.02
N GLN A 101 -4.23 1.00 -1.53
CA GLN A 101 -5.36 1.57 -2.27
C GLN A 101 -5.61 0.82 -3.59
N GLU A 102 -4.55 0.49 -4.33
CA GLU A 102 -4.65 -0.32 -5.54
C GLU A 102 -5.22 -1.71 -5.22
N TRP A 103 -4.72 -2.34 -4.15
CA TRP A 103 -5.23 -3.63 -3.68
C TRP A 103 -6.70 -3.57 -3.27
N GLN A 104 -7.15 -2.52 -2.57
CA GLN A 104 -8.55 -2.34 -2.18
C GLN A 104 -9.48 -2.15 -3.37
N ASN A 105 -9.00 -1.48 -4.42
CA ASN A 105 -9.77 -1.17 -5.63
C ASN A 105 -9.64 -2.23 -6.73
N ARG A 106 -8.92 -3.35 -6.46
CA ARG A 106 -8.76 -4.41 -7.45
C ARG A 106 -10.09 -5.08 -7.78
N PRO A 107 -10.28 -5.55 -9.03
CA PRO A 107 -11.48 -6.30 -9.38
C PRO A 107 -11.53 -7.62 -8.61
N LEU A 108 -12.69 -7.91 -8.01
CA LEU A 108 -12.99 -9.18 -7.36
C LEU A 108 -13.71 -10.13 -8.32
N ALA A 109 -13.90 -11.40 -7.92
CA ALA A 109 -14.74 -12.31 -8.67
C ALA A 109 -16.21 -11.87 -8.58
N SER A 110 -16.99 -12.11 -9.64
CA SER A 110 -18.40 -11.71 -9.69
C SER A 110 -19.27 -12.49 -8.69
N VAL A 111 -18.92 -13.74 -8.38
CA VAL A 111 -19.73 -14.60 -7.50
C VAL A 111 -18.85 -15.28 -6.44
N TYR A 112 -19.31 -15.22 -5.19
CA TYR A 112 -18.73 -15.97 -4.07
C TYR A 112 -19.75 -16.94 -3.47
N PRO A 113 -19.50 -18.27 -3.54
CA PRO A 113 -20.35 -19.26 -2.86
C PRO A 113 -20.49 -19.01 -1.37
N VAL A 114 -19.42 -18.56 -0.72
CA VAL A 114 -19.44 -18.23 0.72
C VAL A 114 -18.59 -16.98 0.96
N ALA A 115 -19.12 -16.05 1.73
CA ALA A 115 -18.36 -14.91 2.24
C ALA A 115 -18.50 -14.82 3.78
N PHE A 116 -17.39 -14.55 4.45
CA PHE A 116 -17.31 -14.34 5.89
C PHE A 116 -17.07 -12.87 6.17
N PHE A 117 -17.81 -12.32 7.11
CA PHE A 117 -17.63 -10.94 7.57
C PHE A 117 -17.46 -10.92 9.08
N ASP A 118 -16.42 -10.27 9.54
CA ASP A 118 -16.06 -10.13 10.95
C ASP A 118 -15.59 -8.70 11.25
N ALA A 119 -15.61 -8.30 12.51
CA ALA A 119 -15.20 -6.98 12.95
C ALA A 119 -14.31 -7.05 14.19
N LEU A 120 -13.16 -6.40 14.11
CA LEU A 120 -12.25 -6.22 15.23
C LEU A 120 -12.35 -4.78 15.77
N ARG A 121 -12.50 -4.61 17.07
CA ARG A 121 -12.44 -3.29 17.69
C ARG A 121 -11.01 -2.94 18.07
N VAL A 122 -10.53 -1.82 17.52
CA VAL A 122 -9.18 -1.33 17.72
C VAL A 122 -9.18 0.13 18.17
N LYS A 123 -8.15 0.52 18.91
CA LYS A 123 -7.94 1.91 19.29
C LYS A 123 -7.06 2.57 18.22
N ILE A 124 -7.63 3.49 17.47
CA ILE A 124 -6.93 4.24 16.43
C ILE A 124 -6.74 5.68 16.88
N ARG A 125 -5.50 6.19 16.76
CA ARG A 125 -5.21 7.60 16.99
C ARG A 125 -5.64 8.41 15.77
N SER A 126 -6.58 9.33 15.97
CA SER A 126 -7.00 10.30 14.96
C SER A 126 -6.68 11.70 15.48
N GLY A 127 -5.59 12.29 15.00
CA GLY A 127 -5.08 13.57 15.50
C GLY A 127 -4.64 13.50 16.96
N ALA A 128 -5.25 14.34 17.81
CA ALA A 128 -4.96 14.40 19.25
C ALA A 128 -5.78 13.39 20.09
N ALA A 129 -6.78 12.73 19.51
CA ALA A 129 -7.68 11.81 20.20
C ALA A 129 -7.44 10.36 19.83
N VAL A 130 -7.70 9.45 20.79
CA VAL A 130 -7.74 8.00 20.54
C VAL A 130 -9.21 7.59 20.51
N LYS A 131 -9.64 7.04 19.36
CA LYS A 131 -11.01 6.56 19.17
C LYS A 131 -11.05 5.04 19.08
N ASN A 132 -12.13 4.44 19.60
CA ASN A 132 -12.43 3.04 19.34
C ASN A 132 -13.09 2.95 17.94
N MET A 133 -12.41 2.28 17.02
CA MET A 133 -12.90 2.05 15.66
C MET A 133 -13.14 0.56 15.44
N ALA A 134 -14.11 0.23 14.61
CA ALA A 134 -14.26 -1.14 14.12
C ALA A 134 -13.49 -1.28 12.80
N VAL A 135 -12.68 -2.32 12.69
CA VAL A 135 -12.06 -2.77 11.45
C VAL A 135 -12.85 -3.98 10.98
N HIS A 136 -13.60 -3.79 9.91
CA HIS A 136 -14.39 -4.84 9.28
C HIS A 136 -13.55 -5.55 8.24
N LEU A 137 -13.60 -6.88 8.23
CA LEU A 137 -12.88 -7.75 7.30
C LEU A 137 -13.88 -8.62 6.55
N GLY A 138 -13.79 -8.63 5.23
CA GLY A 138 -14.52 -9.55 4.37
C GLY A 138 -13.57 -10.60 3.76
N ILE A 139 -13.93 -11.88 3.83
CA ILE A 139 -13.20 -12.99 3.21
C ILE A 139 -14.17 -13.79 2.35
N GLY A 140 -13.90 -13.87 1.05
CA GLY A 140 -14.67 -14.68 0.11
C GLY A 140 -14.02 -16.03 -0.18
N VAL A 141 -14.84 -17.04 -0.40
CA VAL A 141 -14.44 -18.34 -0.95
C VAL A 141 -14.87 -18.37 -2.41
N ARG A 142 -13.92 -18.54 -3.31
CA ARG A 142 -14.16 -18.65 -4.75
C ARG A 142 -14.76 -20.03 -5.10
N THR A 143 -15.26 -20.15 -6.33
CA THR A 143 -15.81 -21.42 -6.85
C THR A 143 -14.79 -22.56 -6.93
N ASP A 144 -13.50 -22.24 -7.00
CA ASP A 144 -12.39 -23.19 -6.97
C ASP A 144 -11.97 -23.60 -5.53
N GLY A 145 -12.63 -23.04 -4.50
CA GLY A 145 -12.35 -23.28 -3.08
C GLY A 145 -11.21 -22.39 -2.51
N THR A 146 -10.57 -21.56 -3.31
CA THR A 146 -9.56 -20.62 -2.80
C THR A 146 -10.21 -19.51 -1.99
N ARG A 147 -9.50 -19.00 -0.99
CA ARG A 147 -9.95 -17.89 -0.15
C ARG A 147 -9.23 -16.63 -0.53
N GLU A 148 -9.95 -15.52 -0.59
CA GLU A 148 -9.35 -14.20 -0.75
C GLU A 148 -9.99 -13.18 0.19
N VAL A 149 -9.23 -12.18 0.58
CA VAL A 149 -9.74 -11.05 1.36
C VAL A 149 -10.49 -10.15 0.39
N LEU A 150 -11.79 -9.94 0.59
CA LEU A 150 -12.62 -9.05 -0.23
C LEU A 150 -12.27 -7.59 -0.01
N GLY A 151 -12.04 -7.22 1.25
CA GLY A 151 -11.66 -5.88 1.63
C GLY A 151 -11.50 -5.74 3.13
N MET A 152 -11.06 -4.55 3.53
CA MET A 152 -10.90 -4.14 4.91
C MET A 152 -11.42 -2.69 5.04
N TRP A 153 -12.37 -2.47 5.94
CA TRP A 153 -13.01 -1.16 6.09
C TRP A 153 -12.94 -0.72 7.54
N ILE A 154 -12.67 0.55 7.76
CA ILE A 154 -12.59 1.14 9.10
C ILE A 154 -13.78 2.06 9.29
N ALA A 155 -14.58 1.82 10.31
CA ALA A 155 -15.73 2.65 10.64
C ALA A 155 -15.83 2.94 12.14
N GLU A 156 -16.28 4.14 12.48
CA GLU A 156 -16.59 4.52 13.88
C GLU A 156 -17.96 3.95 14.29
N ASN A 157 -18.90 3.92 13.36
CA ASN A 157 -20.26 3.42 13.56
C ASN A 157 -20.60 2.36 12.53
N GLU A 158 -21.22 1.29 12.99
CA GLU A 158 -21.78 0.21 12.19
C GLU A 158 -23.25 0.48 11.94
N GLY A 159 -23.73 0.19 10.73
CA GLY A 159 -25.14 0.30 10.40
C GLY A 159 -25.44 -0.19 8.98
N ALA A 160 -26.71 -0.34 8.65
CA ALA A 160 -27.12 -0.85 7.34
C ALA A 160 -26.56 0.00 6.18
N SER A 161 -26.55 1.34 6.29
CA SER A 161 -26.00 2.22 5.26
C SER A 161 -24.52 1.99 4.99
N PHE A 162 -23.73 1.70 6.03
CA PHE A 162 -22.31 1.34 5.88
C PHE A 162 -22.17 0.06 5.07
N TRP A 163 -22.92 -0.98 5.42
CA TRP A 163 -22.86 -2.26 4.73
C TRP A 163 -23.42 -2.21 3.31
N VAL A 164 -24.45 -1.39 3.05
CA VAL A 164 -24.92 -1.13 1.69
C VAL A 164 -23.83 -0.52 0.82
N THR A 165 -23.05 0.40 1.36
CA THR A 165 -21.89 0.97 0.64
C THR A 165 -20.78 -0.08 0.40
N VAL A 166 -20.49 -0.91 1.41
CA VAL A 166 -19.47 -1.96 1.32
C VAL A 166 -19.83 -3.07 0.33
N LEU A 167 -21.12 -3.50 0.33
CA LEU A 167 -21.60 -4.60 -0.51
C LEU A 167 -22.14 -4.14 -1.87
N GLY A 168 -22.49 -2.84 -1.99
CA GLY A 168 -23.17 -2.29 -3.17
C GLY A 168 -22.27 -2.02 -4.36
N ALA A 169 -22.82 -1.33 -5.36
CA ALA A 169 -22.20 -1.06 -6.65
C ALA A 169 -20.92 -0.19 -6.58
N GLU A 170 -20.70 0.53 -5.49
CA GLU A 170 -19.45 1.24 -5.20
C GLU A 170 -18.40 0.33 -4.55
N GLY A 171 -18.77 -0.90 -4.25
CA GLY A 171 -17.87 -1.94 -3.77
C GLY A 171 -17.07 -2.60 -4.90
N PRO A 172 -16.29 -3.61 -4.59
CA PRO A 172 -15.29 -4.20 -5.50
C PRO A 172 -15.85 -5.06 -6.63
N GLY A 173 -17.10 -4.86 -7.05
CA GLY A 173 -17.68 -5.50 -8.24
C GLY A 173 -18.22 -6.92 -8.02
N VAL A 174 -18.54 -7.28 -6.78
CA VAL A 174 -19.21 -8.57 -6.46
C VAL A 174 -20.67 -8.48 -6.85
N GLU A 175 -21.11 -9.35 -7.74
CA GLU A 175 -22.49 -9.40 -8.23
C GLU A 175 -23.40 -10.26 -7.33
N ASP A 176 -22.83 -11.33 -6.72
CA ASP A 176 -23.62 -12.23 -5.88
C ASP A 176 -22.81 -12.94 -4.80
N ILE A 177 -23.43 -13.15 -3.64
CA ILE A 177 -22.92 -13.93 -2.51
C ILE A 177 -24.01 -14.90 -2.10
N LEU A 178 -23.77 -16.23 -2.31
CA LEU A 178 -24.82 -17.24 -2.03
C LEU A 178 -25.02 -17.46 -0.54
N ILE A 179 -23.95 -17.44 0.27
CA ILE A 179 -23.99 -17.62 1.72
C ILE A 179 -23.10 -16.56 2.38
N ALA A 180 -23.71 -15.65 3.13
CA ALA A 180 -23.01 -14.71 3.97
C ALA A 180 -22.98 -15.21 5.42
N VAL A 181 -21.78 -15.32 5.99
CA VAL A 181 -21.57 -15.73 7.39
C VAL A 181 -21.11 -14.49 8.17
N THR A 182 -21.88 -14.12 9.18
CA THR A 182 -21.63 -12.92 9.99
C THR A 182 -21.78 -13.23 11.48
N ASP A 183 -21.00 -12.57 12.33
CA ASP A 183 -21.13 -12.66 13.79
C ASP A 183 -21.98 -11.48 14.32
N GLY A 184 -23.27 -11.46 13.99
CA GLY A 184 -24.22 -10.49 14.51
C GLY A 184 -23.89 -9.02 14.19
N LEU A 185 -23.24 -8.74 13.06
CA LEU A 185 -22.90 -7.40 12.61
C LEU A 185 -24.15 -6.55 12.40
N LYS A 186 -24.22 -5.41 13.10
CA LYS A 186 -25.40 -4.56 13.12
C LYS A 186 -25.70 -3.99 11.72
N GLY A 187 -26.93 -4.21 11.24
CA GLY A 187 -27.38 -3.71 9.94
C GLY A 187 -26.89 -4.50 8.73
N MET A 188 -26.18 -5.61 8.94
CA MET A 188 -25.65 -6.44 7.85
C MET A 188 -26.77 -7.19 7.13
N THR A 189 -27.70 -7.77 7.88
CA THR A 189 -28.84 -8.51 7.31
C THR A 189 -29.67 -7.61 6.41
N GLU A 190 -30.03 -6.42 6.88
CA GLU A 190 -30.81 -5.43 6.12
C GLU A 190 -30.04 -4.97 4.87
N ALA A 191 -28.74 -4.84 4.96
CA ALA A 191 -27.91 -4.47 3.80
C ALA A 191 -27.86 -5.57 2.74
N ILE A 192 -27.74 -6.84 3.17
CA ILE A 192 -27.74 -7.99 2.26
C ILE A 192 -29.06 -8.07 1.50
N GLU A 193 -30.20 -7.91 2.18
CA GLU A 193 -31.54 -7.91 1.55
C GLU A 193 -31.72 -6.79 0.52
N VAL A 194 -31.05 -5.64 0.74
CA VAL A 194 -31.09 -4.50 -0.19
C VAL A 194 -30.19 -4.72 -1.41
N VAL A 195 -28.98 -5.25 -1.20
CA VAL A 195 -27.96 -5.36 -2.26
C VAL A 195 -28.14 -6.65 -3.07
N TYR A 196 -28.53 -7.75 -2.43
CA TYR A 196 -28.76 -9.06 -3.05
C TYR A 196 -30.21 -9.53 -2.81
N PRO A 197 -31.21 -8.90 -3.45
CA PRO A 197 -32.60 -9.32 -3.31
C PRO A 197 -32.78 -10.72 -3.91
N GLN A 198 -33.40 -11.63 -3.12
CA GLN A 198 -33.77 -12.99 -3.56
C GLN A 198 -35.01 -12.98 -4.44
#